data_94114d798f8549faa2200cb985b43f45
#
_entry.id   94114d798f8549faa2200cb985b43f45
#
_cell.length_a   1.000
_cell.length_b   1.000
_cell.length_c   1.000
_cell.angle_alpha   90.00
_cell.angle_beta   90.00
_cell.angle_gamma   90.00
#
_symmetry.space_group_name_H-M   'P 1'
#
loop_
_entity.id
_entity.type
_entity.pdbx_description
1 polymer ?
#
loop_
_entity_poly.entity_id
_entity_poly.type
_entity_poly.pdbx_seq_one_letter_code
_entity_poly.pdbx_strand_id
1 'polypeptide(L)'
;MSLDLKSRIYKAQTVGNVEPIEHMIPYPNLRSLIDGQNIKYGERVVYKDHNLTSNIIYNKAQQIANWLQSKGIQPKDRVLVKPMAFPLSVIIPFGIWTIGASVVIDNDNDSKKAFKKTNSKIVLENDKIINESEKFLTHYEPRYKPLLEDEAAVLIKNDIGYQYSNYNLLVNTNGILQEIDLFSDQSYCVNLKANSMAWLILQVILPLYSGSTIDSQNPTITIGNKDSDFLINEKWNTIKETNPPTIYACNENTAFLAINKKPIHLTEISENHRPLFIKGHSVMMGYLDEERSNKAYKNNALYIAKI
;
A
#
# COMPACT_ATOMS: atom_id res chain seq x y z
N MET A 1 15.58 -14.29 6.90
CA MET A 1 14.34 -14.97 7.39
C MET A 1 14.51 -16.47 7.26
N SER A 2 14.30 -17.22 8.36
CA SER A 2 14.40 -18.68 8.38
C SER A 2 13.29 -19.34 7.53
N LEU A 3 13.54 -20.57 7.03
CA LEU A 3 12.54 -21.35 6.27
C LEU A 3 11.27 -21.63 7.11
N ASP A 4 11.46 -21.91 8.41
CA ASP A 4 10.35 -22.13 9.35
C ASP A 4 9.46 -20.88 9.50
N LEU A 5 10.05 -19.70 9.65
CA LEU A 5 9.29 -18.45 9.73
C LEU A 5 8.54 -18.16 8.43
N LYS A 6 9.15 -18.38 7.26
CA LYS A 6 8.46 -18.24 5.97
C LYS A 6 7.24 -19.14 5.89
N SER A 7 7.36 -20.40 6.30
CA SER A 7 6.24 -21.35 6.35
C SER A 7 5.12 -20.87 7.28
N ARG A 8 5.46 -20.34 8.45
CA ARG A 8 4.46 -19.81 9.40
C ARG A 8 3.74 -18.57 8.87
N ILE A 9 4.45 -17.67 8.21
CA ILE A 9 3.87 -16.51 7.54
C ILE A 9 2.91 -16.98 6.43
N TYR A 10 3.36 -17.88 5.57
CA TYR A 10 2.54 -18.43 4.50
C TYR A 10 1.23 -19.05 5.02
N LYS A 11 1.30 -19.82 6.10
CA LYS A 11 0.12 -20.40 6.75
C LYS A 11 -0.80 -19.32 7.37
N ALA A 12 -0.23 -18.26 7.92
CA ALA A 12 -1.02 -17.14 8.44
C ALA A 12 -1.71 -16.34 7.31
N GLN A 13 -1.15 -16.38 6.11
CA GLN A 13 -1.74 -15.75 4.91
C GLN A 13 -2.77 -16.65 4.20
N THR A 14 -2.90 -17.92 4.58
CA THR A 14 -3.88 -18.86 4.00
C THR A 14 -5.24 -18.71 4.68
N VAL A 15 -6.33 -18.62 3.90
CA VAL A 15 -7.72 -18.56 4.38
C VAL A 15 -8.47 -19.81 3.92
N GLY A 16 -8.98 -20.58 4.87
CA GLY A 16 -9.61 -21.87 4.54
C GLY A 16 -8.63 -22.76 3.77
N ASN A 17 -8.99 -23.14 2.55
CA ASN A 17 -8.16 -23.93 1.64
C ASN A 17 -7.52 -23.08 0.52
N VAL A 18 -7.66 -21.75 0.55
CA VAL A 18 -7.10 -20.85 -0.47
C VAL A 18 -5.76 -20.33 0.01
N GLU A 19 -4.71 -20.68 -0.70
CA GLU A 19 -3.35 -20.25 -0.43
C GLU A 19 -3.11 -18.82 -0.94
N PRO A 20 -2.16 -18.05 -0.34
CA PRO A 20 -1.76 -16.77 -0.89
C PRO A 20 -1.28 -16.93 -2.34
N ILE A 21 -1.59 -15.94 -3.19
CA ILE A 21 -1.32 -15.90 -4.64
C ILE A 21 -2.24 -16.79 -5.48
N GLU A 22 -2.93 -17.78 -4.94
CA GLU A 22 -3.95 -18.55 -5.66
C GLU A 22 -5.21 -17.73 -5.95
N HIS A 23 -5.51 -16.73 -5.10
CA HIS A 23 -6.60 -15.80 -5.38
C HIS A 23 -6.20 -14.87 -6.53
N MET A 24 -6.98 -14.93 -7.61
CA MET A 24 -6.73 -14.11 -8.80
C MET A 24 -7.01 -12.63 -8.53
N ILE A 25 -5.96 -11.82 -8.66
CA ILE A 25 -6.04 -10.35 -8.72
C ILE A 25 -5.69 -9.89 -10.14
N PRO A 26 -6.28 -8.78 -10.62
CA PRO A 26 -6.18 -8.41 -12.04
C PRO A 26 -4.77 -7.98 -12.48
N TYR A 27 -3.86 -7.70 -11.55
CA TYR A 27 -2.51 -7.22 -11.85
C TYR A 27 -1.45 -8.08 -11.14
N PRO A 28 -0.40 -8.53 -11.85
CA PRO A 28 0.66 -9.36 -11.26
C PRO A 28 1.63 -8.58 -10.35
N ASN A 29 1.60 -7.26 -10.35
CA ASN A 29 2.36 -6.37 -9.47
C ASN A 29 1.91 -4.91 -9.66
N LEU A 30 2.42 -3.99 -8.83
CA LEU A 30 2.06 -2.56 -8.88
C LEU A 30 2.58 -1.84 -10.13
N ARG A 31 3.67 -2.29 -10.72
CA ARG A 31 4.11 -1.78 -12.02
C ARG A 31 3.10 -2.14 -13.11
N SER A 32 2.67 -3.40 -13.17
CA SER A 32 1.69 -3.84 -14.16
C SER A 32 0.32 -3.15 -13.98
N LEU A 33 0.01 -2.66 -12.78
CA LEU A 33 -1.17 -1.84 -12.54
C LEU A 33 -1.08 -0.53 -13.34
N ILE A 34 0.01 0.25 -13.19
CA ILE A 34 0.14 1.53 -13.91
C ILE A 34 0.28 1.33 -15.41
N ASP A 35 1.03 0.31 -15.85
CA ASP A 35 1.19 -0.04 -17.26
C ASP A 35 -0.18 -0.37 -17.89
N GLY A 36 -0.97 -1.23 -17.25
CA GLY A 36 -2.29 -1.65 -17.71
C GLY A 36 -3.30 -0.51 -17.73
N GLN A 37 -3.29 0.35 -16.72
CA GLN A 37 -4.17 1.52 -16.67
C GLN A 37 -3.83 2.54 -17.75
N ASN A 38 -2.54 2.76 -18.04
CA ASN A 38 -2.14 3.63 -19.13
C ASN A 38 -2.56 3.08 -20.50
N ILE A 39 -2.33 1.79 -20.77
CA ILE A 39 -2.70 1.14 -22.04
C ILE A 39 -4.20 1.21 -22.28
N LYS A 40 -5.00 0.92 -21.24
CA LYS A 40 -6.46 0.77 -21.36
C LYS A 40 -7.21 2.09 -21.20
N TYR A 41 -6.71 2.98 -20.36
CA TYR A 41 -7.43 4.18 -19.93
C TYR A 41 -6.49 5.39 -19.77
N GLY A 42 -5.56 5.63 -20.70
CA GLY A 42 -4.53 6.68 -20.59
C GLY A 42 -5.09 8.07 -20.32
N GLU A 43 -6.17 8.45 -21.00
CA GLU A 43 -6.79 9.78 -20.90
C GLU A 43 -7.74 9.91 -19.70
N ARG A 44 -7.99 8.84 -18.95
CA ARG A 44 -8.86 8.90 -17.78
C ARG A 44 -8.24 9.76 -16.69
N VAL A 45 -9.02 10.73 -16.20
CA VAL A 45 -8.66 11.58 -15.07
C VAL A 45 -8.72 10.74 -13.78
N VAL A 46 -7.59 10.61 -13.10
CA VAL A 46 -7.45 9.88 -11.82
C VAL A 46 -7.63 10.84 -10.64
N TYR A 47 -7.07 12.05 -10.75
CA TYR A 47 -7.18 13.09 -9.72
C TYR A 47 -7.73 14.37 -10.37
N LYS A 48 -9.00 14.65 -10.12
CA LYS A 48 -9.76 15.69 -10.84
C LYS A 48 -9.28 17.09 -10.52
N ASP A 49 -9.00 17.40 -9.26
CA ASP A 49 -8.58 18.72 -8.82
C ASP A 49 -7.29 19.23 -9.50
N HIS A 50 -6.51 18.33 -10.05
CA HIS A 50 -5.24 18.63 -10.72
C HIS A 50 -5.21 18.18 -12.18
N ASN A 51 -6.34 17.70 -12.71
CA ASN A 51 -6.46 17.14 -14.06
C ASN A 51 -5.35 16.09 -14.37
N LEU A 52 -5.01 15.27 -13.38
CA LEU A 52 -3.94 14.28 -13.48
C LEU A 52 -4.49 12.97 -14.05
N THR A 53 -4.12 12.66 -15.30
CA THR A 53 -4.57 11.47 -16.01
C THR A 53 -3.67 10.25 -15.76
N SER A 54 -4.15 9.05 -16.09
CA SER A 54 -3.35 7.82 -16.04
C SER A 54 -2.07 7.94 -16.89
N ASN A 55 -2.14 8.57 -18.07
CA ASN A 55 -1.00 8.79 -18.95
C ASN A 55 0.04 9.73 -18.32
N ILE A 56 -0.40 10.83 -17.70
CA ILE A 56 0.52 11.76 -17.02
C ILE A 56 1.25 11.04 -15.87
N ILE A 57 0.52 10.27 -15.04
CA ILE A 57 1.10 9.52 -13.94
C ILE A 57 2.12 8.50 -14.49
N TYR A 58 1.73 7.75 -15.53
CA TYR A 58 2.59 6.77 -16.17
C TYR A 58 3.89 7.40 -16.69
N ASN A 59 3.80 8.45 -17.52
CA ASN A 59 4.97 9.10 -18.10
C ASN A 59 5.93 9.65 -17.03
N LYS A 60 5.38 10.29 -16.00
CA LYS A 60 6.19 10.77 -14.86
C LYS A 60 6.82 9.62 -14.07
N ALA A 61 6.10 8.52 -13.84
CA ALA A 61 6.65 7.34 -13.19
C ALA A 61 7.83 6.73 -13.98
N GLN A 62 7.73 6.68 -15.34
CA GLN A 62 8.81 6.22 -16.20
C GLN A 62 10.05 7.14 -16.10
N GLN A 63 9.85 8.45 -16.11
CA GLN A 63 10.92 9.44 -15.93
C GLN A 63 11.61 9.30 -14.57
N ILE A 64 10.83 9.12 -13.49
CA ILE A 64 11.36 8.90 -12.15
C ILE A 64 12.13 7.59 -12.08
N ALA A 65 11.66 6.51 -12.71
CA ALA A 65 12.37 5.23 -12.76
C ALA A 65 13.75 5.36 -13.45
N ASN A 66 13.81 6.06 -14.61
CA ASN A 66 15.06 6.34 -15.29
C ASN A 66 16.00 7.20 -14.45
N TRP A 67 15.47 8.22 -13.76
CA TRP A 67 16.24 9.07 -12.87
C TRP A 67 16.79 8.28 -11.66
N LEU A 68 15.96 7.44 -11.01
CA LEU A 68 16.39 6.55 -9.92
C LEU A 68 17.49 5.59 -10.37
N GLN A 69 17.35 5.01 -11.57
CA GLN A 69 18.38 4.15 -12.15
C GLN A 69 19.70 4.92 -12.35
N SER A 70 19.66 6.19 -12.78
CA SER A 70 20.84 7.03 -12.90
C SER A 70 21.53 7.35 -11.56
N LYS A 71 20.76 7.27 -10.46
CA LYS A 71 21.28 7.39 -9.07
C LYS A 71 21.77 6.06 -8.51
N GLY A 72 21.79 4.99 -9.32
CA GLY A 72 22.31 3.67 -8.93
C GLY A 72 21.28 2.77 -8.22
N ILE A 73 20.00 3.15 -8.18
CA ILE A 73 18.95 2.31 -7.62
C ILE A 73 18.72 1.09 -8.52
N GLN A 74 18.61 -0.06 -7.90
CA GLN A 74 18.39 -1.36 -8.54
C GLN A 74 17.04 -1.97 -8.10
N PRO A 75 16.51 -2.96 -8.84
CA PRO A 75 15.40 -3.76 -8.37
C PRO A 75 15.67 -4.33 -6.96
N LYS A 76 14.63 -4.36 -6.13
CA LYS A 76 14.66 -4.81 -4.72
C LYS A 76 15.40 -3.88 -3.73
N ASP A 77 15.94 -2.77 -4.20
CA ASP A 77 16.43 -1.72 -3.30
C ASP A 77 15.25 -1.04 -2.58
N ARG A 78 15.53 -0.45 -1.43
CA ARG A 78 14.57 0.34 -0.67
C ARG A 78 14.85 1.83 -0.85
N VAL A 79 13.79 2.59 -1.11
CA VAL A 79 13.82 4.04 -1.32
C VAL A 79 12.96 4.70 -0.25
N LEU A 80 13.57 5.48 0.64
CA LEU A 80 12.87 6.21 1.69
C LEU A 80 12.24 7.47 1.10
N VAL A 81 10.93 7.61 1.25
CA VAL A 81 10.15 8.74 0.75
C VAL A 81 9.64 9.55 1.94
N LYS A 82 10.09 10.80 2.06
CA LYS A 82 9.50 11.75 3.01
C LYS A 82 8.14 12.24 2.50
N PRO A 83 7.24 12.63 3.39
CA PRO A 83 5.97 13.25 2.97
C PRO A 83 6.22 14.43 2.04
N MET A 84 5.66 14.38 0.85
CA MET A 84 5.75 15.43 -0.17
C MET A 84 4.37 15.93 -0.53
N ALA A 85 4.33 17.14 -1.09
CA ALA A 85 3.09 17.70 -1.59
C ALA A 85 2.56 16.90 -2.80
N PHE A 86 1.26 16.92 -3.00
CA PHE A 86 0.63 16.44 -4.22
C PHE A 86 1.10 17.31 -5.42
N PRO A 87 1.34 16.77 -6.62
CA PRO A 87 1.09 15.37 -7.04
C PRO A 87 2.27 14.43 -6.83
N LEU A 88 3.43 14.91 -6.37
CA LEU A 88 4.62 14.09 -6.18
C LEU A 88 4.38 12.89 -5.29
N SER A 89 3.68 13.11 -4.17
CA SER A 89 3.39 12.06 -3.20
C SER A 89 2.74 10.83 -3.83
N VAL A 90 1.93 10.99 -4.87
CA VAL A 90 1.25 9.87 -5.55
C VAL A 90 1.99 9.33 -6.76
N ILE A 91 2.85 10.13 -7.40
CA ILE A 91 3.61 9.71 -8.60
C ILE A 91 4.87 8.93 -8.23
N ILE A 92 5.61 9.39 -7.19
CA ILE A 92 6.89 8.80 -6.78
C ILE A 92 6.78 7.30 -6.46
N PRO A 93 5.77 6.80 -5.71
CA PRO A 93 5.62 5.37 -5.48
C PRO A 93 5.59 4.55 -6.78
N PHE A 94 4.87 5.02 -7.81
CA PHE A 94 4.84 4.32 -9.11
C PHE A 94 6.19 4.33 -9.81
N GLY A 95 6.97 5.41 -9.73
CA GLY A 95 8.34 5.44 -10.25
C GLY A 95 9.26 4.43 -9.57
N ILE A 96 9.13 4.27 -8.25
CA ILE A 96 9.89 3.29 -7.45
C ILE A 96 9.46 1.86 -7.84
N TRP A 97 8.17 1.58 -7.96
CA TRP A 97 7.68 0.26 -8.38
C TRP A 97 7.99 -0.06 -9.83
N THR A 98 8.08 0.96 -10.69
CA THR A 98 8.47 0.78 -12.10
C THR A 98 9.88 0.21 -12.22
N ILE A 99 10.82 0.64 -11.39
CA ILE A 99 12.17 0.04 -11.34
C ILE A 99 12.22 -1.31 -10.60
N GLY A 100 11.15 -1.68 -9.88
CA GLY A 100 11.08 -2.89 -9.07
C GLY A 100 11.69 -2.74 -7.67
N ALA A 101 11.75 -1.52 -7.15
CA ALA A 101 12.23 -1.19 -5.82
C ALA A 101 11.05 -1.05 -4.82
N SER A 102 11.35 -1.00 -3.52
CA SER A 102 10.39 -0.87 -2.43
C SER A 102 10.28 0.57 -1.94
N VAL A 103 9.06 1.05 -1.74
CA VAL A 103 8.77 2.34 -1.09
C VAL A 103 8.91 2.20 0.42
N VAL A 104 9.74 3.03 1.05
CA VAL A 104 9.80 3.12 2.51
C VAL A 104 9.07 4.37 2.97
N ILE A 105 8.09 4.18 3.85
CA ILE A 105 7.27 5.23 4.46
C ILE A 105 7.67 5.38 5.91
N ASP A 106 8.05 6.60 6.32
CA ASP A 106 8.39 6.93 7.69
C ASP A 106 7.26 7.70 8.37
N ASN A 107 6.49 7.00 9.22
CA ASN A 107 5.44 7.61 10.00
C ASN A 107 5.97 8.35 11.25
N ASP A 108 7.16 7.97 11.72
CA ASP A 108 7.76 8.52 12.95
C ASP A 108 8.43 9.87 12.72
N ASN A 109 8.59 10.28 11.44
CA ASN A 109 9.28 11.51 11.03
C ASN A 109 10.76 11.57 11.49
N ASP A 110 11.40 10.40 11.67
CA ASP A 110 12.85 10.28 11.94
C ASP A 110 13.54 9.59 10.76
N SER A 111 13.67 10.33 9.66
CA SER A 111 14.21 9.79 8.41
C SER A 111 15.63 9.23 8.53
N LYS A 112 16.45 9.74 9.45
CA LYS A 112 17.81 9.21 9.68
C LYS A 112 17.75 7.80 10.27
N LYS A 113 16.89 7.62 11.27
CA LYS A 113 16.67 6.32 11.91
C LYS A 113 16.00 5.33 10.95
N ALA A 114 14.95 5.78 10.24
CA ALA A 114 14.25 4.98 9.24
C ALA A 114 15.20 4.52 8.12
N PHE A 115 16.03 5.42 7.58
CA PHE A 115 17.02 5.11 6.54
C PHE A 115 17.96 3.99 6.97
N LYS A 116 18.55 4.13 8.17
CA LYS A 116 19.46 3.13 8.72
C LYS A 116 18.75 1.79 8.97
N LYS A 117 17.56 1.84 9.58
CA LYS A 117 16.78 0.66 9.97
C LYS A 117 16.34 -0.17 8.76
N THR A 118 15.95 0.50 7.68
CA THR A 118 15.48 -0.15 6.45
C THR A 118 16.59 -0.48 5.48
N ASN A 119 17.84 -0.04 5.74
CA ASN A 119 18.93 -0.11 4.78
C ASN A 119 18.57 0.49 3.41
N SER A 120 17.85 1.62 3.43
CA SER A 120 17.47 2.35 2.21
C SER A 120 18.70 2.86 1.46
N LYS A 121 18.60 2.98 0.16
CA LYS A 121 19.71 3.43 -0.70
C LYS A 121 19.72 4.95 -0.89
N ILE A 122 18.55 5.57 -0.88
CA ILE A 122 18.37 7.01 -1.08
C ILE A 122 17.18 7.51 -0.25
N VAL A 123 17.20 8.81 0.08
CA VAL A 123 16.06 9.53 0.67
C VAL A 123 15.53 10.51 -0.37
N LEU A 124 14.25 10.44 -0.66
CA LEU A 124 13.54 11.39 -1.52
C LEU A 124 12.80 12.40 -0.62
N GLU A 125 13.17 13.70 -0.71
CA GLU A 125 12.69 14.67 0.28
C GLU A 125 12.28 16.04 -0.27
N ASN A 126 12.39 16.26 -1.59
CA ASN A 126 12.08 17.59 -2.15
C ASN A 126 11.53 17.54 -3.57
N ASP A 127 10.89 18.64 -3.97
CA ASP A 127 10.22 18.79 -5.26
C ASP A 127 11.16 18.88 -6.46
N LYS A 128 12.47 19.01 -6.24
CA LYS A 128 13.48 19.04 -7.32
C LYS A 128 13.51 17.74 -8.13
N ILE A 129 13.00 16.66 -7.53
CA ILE A 129 12.91 15.34 -8.18
C ILE A 129 12.15 15.43 -9.49
N ILE A 130 11.04 16.18 -9.56
CA ILE A 130 10.30 16.38 -10.80
C ILE A 130 11.19 17.02 -11.85
N ASN A 131 11.77 18.18 -11.55
CA ASN A 131 12.59 18.93 -12.52
C ASN A 131 13.83 18.16 -12.97
N GLU A 132 14.39 17.33 -12.08
CA GLU A 132 15.53 16.47 -12.43
C GLU A 132 15.06 15.27 -13.28
N SER A 133 13.94 14.65 -12.95
CA SER A 133 13.43 13.49 -13.67
C SER A 133 12.85 13.83 -15.05
N GLU A 134 12.31 15.05 -15.25
CA GLU A 134 11.82 15.51 -16.56
C GLU A 134 12.86 15.52 -17.67
N LYS A 135 14.15 15.50 -17.33
CA LYS A 135 15.25 15.40 -18.29
C LYS A 135 15.44 13.99 -18.85
N PHE A 136 14.73 13.00 -18.29
CA PHE A 136 14.81 11.59 -18.68
C PHE A 136 13.65 11.19 -19.59
N LEU A 137 13.84 10.09 -20.32
CA LEU A 137 12.83 9.55 -21.23
C LEU A 137 11.57 9.10 -20.46
N THR A 138 10.42 9.26 -21.09
CA THR A 138 9.10 8.75 -20.63
C THR A 138 8.91 7.25 -20.92
N HIS A 139 9.98 6.55 -21.25
CA HIS A 139 10.03 5.11 -21.44
C HIS A 139 11.19 4.56 -20.62
N TYR A 140 10.90 3.67 -19.68
CA TYR A 140 11.87 2.94 -18.88
C TYR A 140 12.00 1.51 -19.40
N GLU A 141 13.23 1.10 -19.74
CA GLU A 141 13.52 -0.28 -20.15
C GLU A 141 13.72 -1.16 -18.91
N PRO A 142 12.79 -2.07 -18.58
CA PRO A 142 12.84 -2.82 -17.34
C PRO A 142 13.88 -3.94 -17.39
N ARG A 143 14.76 -3.96 -16.40
CA ARG A 143 15.74 -5.04 -16.21
C ARG A 143 15.23 -6.17 -15.33
N TYR A 144 14.08 -5.98 -14.69
CA TYR A 144 13.49 -6.91 -13.75
C TYR A 144 11.96 -6.88 -13.86
N LYS A 145 11.33 -8.05 -13.78
CA LYS A 145 9.87 -8.20 -13.69
C LYS A 145 9.52 -8.50 -12.23
N PRO A 146 8.95 -7.54 -11.47
CA PRO A 146 8.57 -7.78 -10.09
C PRO A 146 7.57 -8.94 -9.95
N LEU A 147 7.76 -9.76 -8.94
CA LEU A 147 6.87 -10.86 -8.59
C LEU A 147 5.82 -10.40 -7.56
N LEU A 148 4.73 -11.15 -7.43
CA LEU A 148 3.70 -10.88 -6.42
C LEU A 148 4.25 -10.91 -4.99
N GLU A 149 5.16 -11.83 -4.70
CA GLU A 149 5.81 -12.01 -3.40
C GLU A 149 6.97 -11.03 -3.13
N ASP A 150 7.42 -10.25 -4.12
CA ASP A 150 8.47 -9.27 -3.88
C ASP A 150 7.98 -8.15 -2.95
N GLU A 151 8.87 -7.69 -2.06
CA GLU A 151 8.60 -6.54 -1.21
C GLU A 151 8.35 -5.30 -2.07
N ALA A 152 7.24 -4.63 -1.83
CA ALA A 152 6.84 -3.41 -2.54
C ALA A 152 6.77 -2.18 -1.63
N ALA A 153 6.56 -2.38 -0.32
CA ALA A 153 6.57 -1.29 0.64
C ALA A 153 7.10 -1.74 2.02
N VAL A 154 7.63 -0.77 2.76
CA VAL A 154 8.00 -0.87 4.18
C VAL A 154 7.42 0.33 4.90
N LEU A 155 6.75 0.12 6.02
CA LEU A 155 6.32 1.18 6.93
C LEU A 155 7.17 1.16 8.19
N ILE A 156 7.68 2.32 8.61
CA ILE A 156 8.23 2.53 9.95
C ILE A 156 7.21 3.30 10.78
N LYS A 157 6.73 2.71 11.88
CA LYS A 157 5.79 3.33 12.81
C LYS A 157 6.07 2.85 14.24
N ASN A 158 6.19 3.77 15.18
CA ASN A 158 6.57 3.50 16.58
C ASN A 158 7.86 2.66 16.69
N ASP A 159 8.84 2.99 15.88
CA ASP A 159 10.10 2.26 15.76
C ASP A 159 9.95 0.77 15.33
N ILE A 160 8.84 0.41 14.76
CA ILE A 160 8.59 -0.93 14.22
C ILE A 160 8.60 -0.83 12.69
N GLY A 161 9.29 -1.76 12.03
CA GLY A 161 9.27 -1.89 10.57
C GLY A 161 8.34 -3.01 10.12
N TYR A 162 7.39 -2.70 9.25
CA TYR A 162 6.42 -3.63 8.67
C TYR A 162 6.74 -3.81 7.19
N GLN A 163 6.74 -5.04 6.68
CA GLN A 163 7.06 -5.35 5.28
C GLN A 163 5.84 -5.85 4.53
N TYR A 164 5.64 -5.37 3.29
CA TYR A 164 4.50 -5.70 2.45
C TYR A 164 4.94 -6.07 1.04
N SER A 165 4.38 -7.15 0.51
CA SER A 165 4.58 -7.57 -0.88
C SER A 165 3.64 -6.82 -1.85
N ASN A 166 3.92 -6.94 -3.15
CA ASN A 166 2.96 -6.52 -4.18
C ASN A 166 1.59 -7.17 -3.95
N TYR A 167 1.57 -8.47 -3.61
CA TYR A 167 0.34 -9.21 -3.35
C TYR A 167 -0.44 -8.62 -2.17
N ASN A 168 0.23 -8.38 -1.03
CA ASN A 168 -0.43 -7.81 0.14
C ASN A 168 -1.12 -6.48 -0.17
N LEU A 169 -0.43 -5.58 -0.89
CA LEU A 169 -0.97 -4.27 -1.26
C LEU A 169 -2.18 -4.41 -2.20
N LEU A 170 -2.08 -5.23 -3.24
CA LEU A 170 -3.13 -5.42 -4.23
C LEU A 170 -4.36 -6.12 -3.65
N VAL A 171 -4.19 -7.17 -2.83
CA VAL A 171 -5.31 -7.90 -2.24
C VAL A 171 -6.02 -7.07 -1.15
N ASN A 172 -5.28 -6.27 -0.37
CA ASN A 172 -5.90 -5.35 0.60
C ASN A 172 -6.66 -4.22 -0.10
N THR A 173 -6.13 -3.71 -1.23
CA THR A 173 -6.84 -2.75 -2.08
C THR A 173 -8.13 -3.34 -2.63
N ASN A 174 -8.08 -4.59 -3.14
CA ASN A 174 -9.28 -5.28 -3.60
C ASN A 174 -10.29 -5.51 -2.48
N GLY A 175 -9.82 -5.88 -1.30
CA GLY A 175 -10.67 -6.12 -0.14
C GLY A 175 -11.42 -4.87 0.31
N ILE A 176 -10.75 -3.72 0.41
CA ILE A 176 -11.43 -2.47 0.77
C ILE A 176 -12.35 -1.97 -0.34
N LEU A 177 -11.95 -2.13 -1.61
CA LEU A 177 -12.76 -1.77 -2.77
C LEU A 177 -14.12 -2.46 -2.76
N GLN A 178 -14.15 -3.78 -2.51
CA GLN A 178 -15.38 -4.56 -2.47
C GLN A 178 -16.31 -4.14 -1.32
N GLU A 179 -15.75 -3.74 -0.18
CA GLU A 179 -16.54 -3.37 1.00
C GLU A 179 -17.09 -1.94 0.95
N ILE A 180 -16.41 -1.00 0.28
CA ILE A 180 -16.93 0.37 0.08
C ILE A 180 -17.78 0.50 -1.20
N ASP A 181 -17.86 -0.56 -2.01
CA ASP A 181 -18.66 -0.64 -3.23
C ASP A 181 -18.34 0.49 -4.23
N LEU A 182 -17.05 0.72 -4.47
CA LEU A 182 -16.55 1.80 -5.31
C LEU A 182 -16.34 1.32 -6.76
N PHE A 183 -17.04 1.93 -7.71
CA PHE A 183 -17.00 1.60 -9.13
C PHE A 183 -16.23 2.65 -9.97
N SER A 184 -15.92 2.28 -11.21
CA SER A 184 -15.12 3.10 -12.13
C SER A 184 -15.78 4.42 -12.58
N ASP A 185 -17.10 4.53 -12.46
CA ASP A 185 -17.88 5.74 -12.77
C ASP A 185 -18.10 6.64 -11.54
N GLN A 186 -17.62 6.22 -10.38
CA GLN A 186 -17.73 6.95 -9.14
C GLN A 186 -16.50 7.79 -8.84
N SER A 187 -16.70 8.79 -8.00
CA SER A 187 -15.64 9.60 -7.43
C SER A 187 -15.65 9.52 -5.91
N TYR A 188 -14.51 9.72 -5.31
CA TYR A 188 -14.41 9.76 -3.85
C TYR A 188 -13.42 10.81 -3.37
N CYS A 189 -13.62 11.25 -2.14
CA CYS A 189 -12.72 12.14 -1.44
C CYS A 189 -12.13 11.45 -0.22
N VAL A 190 -10.83 11.51 -0.10
CA VAL A 190 -10.07 11.09 1.06
C VAL A 190 -8.86 11.99 1.22
N ASN A 191 -8.60 12.44 2.45
CA ASN A 191 -7.47 13.32 2.74
C ASN A 191 -6.66 12.75 3.91
N LEU A 192 -5.64 11.96 3.59
CA LEU A 192 -4.73 11.35 4.55
C LEU A 192 -3.31 11.90 4.36
N LYS A 193 -2.55 11.91 5.44
CA LYS A 193 -1.13 12.27 5.38
C LYS A 193 -0.35 11.20 4.61
N ALA A 194 0.58 11.64 3.75
CA ALA A 194 1.42 10.78 2.92
C ALA A 194 2.51 10.04 3.73
N ASN A 195 2.12 9.45 4.85
CA ASN A 195 3.01 8.74 5.77
C ASN A 195 2.37 7.48 6.40
N SER A 196 1.32 6.92 5.77
CA SER A 196 0.61 5.74 6.28
C SER A 196 0.27 4.74 5.18
N MET A 197 0.03 3.48 5.56
CA MET A 197 -0.44 2.47 4.60
C MET A 197 -1.86 2.75 4.12
N ALA A 198 -2.71 3.32 4.97
CA ALA A 198 -4.06 3.75 4.57
C ALA A 198 -4.01 4.79 3.44
N TRP A 199 -3.09 5.77 3.54
CA TRP A 199 -2.84 6.72 2.45
C TRP A 199 -2.36 6.02 1.18
N LEU A 200 -1.37 5.11 1.29
CA LEU A 200 -0.80 4.40 0.14
C LEU A 200 -1.87 3.59 -0.60
N ILE A 201 -2.77 2.93 0.14
CA ILE A 201 -3.89 2.20 -0.47
C ILE A 201 -4.93 3.15 -1.04
N LEU A 202 -5.51 4.06 -0.24
CA LEU A 202 -6.68 4.85 -0.67
C LEU A 202 -6.35 5.98 -1.64
N GLN A 203 -5.17 6.60 -1.51
CA GLN A 203 -4.84 7.76 -2.35
C GLN A 203 -3.84 7.47 -3.47
N VAL A 204 -3.14 6.33 -3.45
CA VAL A 204 -2.17 5.99 -4.51
C VAL A 204 -2.66 4.81 -5.34
N ILE A 205 -2.94 3.65 -4.71
CA ILE A 205 -3.23 2.41 -5.44
C ILE A 205 -4.70 2.34 -5.89
N LEU A 206 -5.64 2.59 -4.98
CA LEU A 206 -7.08 2.39 -5.18
C LEU A 206 -7.65 3.13 -6.41
N PRO A 207 -7.35 4.40 -6.68
CA PRO A 207 -7.96 5.12 -7.80
C PRO A 207 -7.56 4.54 -9.15
N LEU A 208 -6.33 4.01 -9.26
CA LEU A 208 -5.91 3.28 -10.46
C LEU A 208 -6.48 1.85 -10.50
N TYR A 209 -6.54 1.18 -9.35
CA TYR A 209 -7.04 -0.20 -9.26
C TYR A 209 -8.54 -0.30 -9.59
N SER A 210 -9.37 0.55 -9.02
CA SER A 210 -10.82 0.57 -9.18
C SER A 210 -11.28 1.23 -10.48
N GLY A 211 -10.47 2.13 -11.03
CA GLY A 211 -10.90 3.00 -12.11
C GLY A 211 -11.73 4.21 -11.66
N SER A 212 -11.93 4.43 -10.37
CA SER A 212 -12.59 5.61 -9.82
C SER A 212 -11.72 6.87 -9.85
N THR A 213 -12.31 8.01 -9.58
CA THR A 213 -11.65 9.32 -9.59
C THR A 213 -11.59 9.90 -8.19
N ILE A 214 -10.46 10.46 -7.78
CA ILE A 214 -10.40 11.32 -6.59
C ILE A 214 -10.85 12.73 -6.99
N ASP A 215 -11.89 13.22 -6.30
CA ASP A 215 -12.54 14.53 -6.51
C ASP A 215 -12.84 15.15 -5.14
N SER A 216 -12.22 16.27 -4.80
CA SER A 216 -12.48 16.96 -3.52
C SER A 216 -13.70 17.86 -3.55
N GLN A 217 -14.21 18.22 -4.76
CA GLN A 217 -15.29 19.18 -4.93
C GLN A 217 -16.67 18.51 -4.93
N ASN A 218 -16.79 17.39 -5.67
CA ASN A 218 -18.08 16.71 -5.84
C ASN A 218 -17.89 15.18 -5.76
N PRO A 219 -17.43 14.64 -4.63
CA PRO A 219 -17.27 13.21 -4.46
C PRO A 219 -18.65 12.52 -4.31
N THR A 220 -18.78 11.31 -4.83
CA THR A 220 -19.93 10.45 -4.55
C THR A 220 -19.79 9.72 -3.21
N ILE A 221 -18.54 9.53 -2.74
CA ILE A 221 -18.21 8.88 -1.46
C ILE A 221 -17.12 9.71 -0.74
N THR A 222 -17.29 9.91 0.55
CA THR A 222 -16.30 10.58 1.41
C THR A 222 -15.73 9.61 2.44
N ILE A 223 -14.40 9.66 2.64
CA ILE A 223 -13.71 8.75 3.56
C ILE A 223 -12.79 9.55 4.49
N GLY A 224 -12.89 9.34 5.80
CA GLY A 224 -11.90 9.82 6.77
C GLY A 224 -12.45 10.49 8.00
N ASN A 225 -13.08 11.66 7.92
CA ASN A 225 -13.45 12.49 9.05
C ASN A 225 -14.89 12.24 9.55
N LYS A 226 -15.25 12.93 10.65
CA LYS A 226 -16.51 12.75 11.40
C LYS A 226 -17.79 12.89 10.55
N ASP A 227 -17.76 13.68 9.48
CA ASP A 227 -18.92 13.93 8.61
C ASP A 227 -18.82 13.17 7.27
N SER A 228 -17.93 12.16 7.19
CA SER A 228 -17.74 11.32 6.01
C SER A 228 -18.69 10.14 6.00
N ASP A 229 -18.96 9.59 4.79
CA ASP A 229 -19.73 8.35 4.61
C ASP A 229 -19.05 7.16 5.28
N PHE A 230 -17.72 7.16 5.32
CA PHE A 230 -16.91 6.18 6.05
C PHE A 230 -15.90 6.89 6.96
N LEU A 231 -15.81 6.45 8.22
CA LEU A 231 -14.78 6.89 9.16
C LEU A 231 -13.53 6.01 9.05
N ILE A 232 -12.36 6.53 9.40
CA ILE A 232 -11.15 5.73 9.58
C ILE A 232 -10.75 5.74 11.06
N ASN A 233 -10.47 4.55 11.61
CA ASN A 233 -10.01 4.38 12.99
C ASN A 233 -8.80 3.45 13.05
N GLU A 234 -7.70 3.94 13.58
CA GLU A 234 -6.49 3.13 13.82
C GLU A 234 -6.58 2.27 15.10
N LYS A 235 -7.58 2.52 15.96
CA LYS A 235 -7.82 1.74 17.19
C LYS A 235 -8.79 0.60 16.92
N TRP A 236 -8.28 -0.48 16.34
CA TRP A 236 -9.06 -1.65 15.98
C TRP A 236 -9.26 -2.67 17.14
N ASN A 237 -8.69 -2.45 18.32
CA ASN A 237 -8.86 -3.31 19.51
C ASN A 237 -10.31 -3.37 20.03
N THR A 238 -11.19 -2.52 19.55
CA THR A 238 -12.63 -2.48 19.81
C THR A 238 -13.39 -2.30 18.49
N ILE A 239 -13.40 -3.35 17.67
CA ILE A 239 -14.22 -3.39 16.44
C ILE A 239 -15.70 -3.41 16.85
N LYS A 240 -16.48 -2.45 16.35
CA LYS A 240 -17.92 -2.31 16.66
C LYS A 240 -18.69 -1.77 15.47
N GLU A 241 -20.00 -1.96 15.49
CA GLU A 241 -20.91 -1.29 14.57
C GLU A 241 -20.98 0.20 14.90
N THR A 242 -20.91 1.02 13.85
CA THR A 242 -21.04 2.47 13.91
C THR A 242 -21.87 2.97 12.72
N ASN A 243 -22.47 4.15 12.87
CA ASN A 243 -23.10 4.87 11.80
C ASN A 243 -22.63 6.33 11.85
N PRO A 244 -21.91 6.83 10.85
CA PRO A 244 -21.46 6.11 9.64
C PRO A 244 -20.50 4.95 9.93
N PRO A 245 -20.36 3.98 8.97
CA PRO A 245 -19.50 2.82 9.13
C PRO A 245 -18.02 3.21 9.29
N THR A 246 -17.32 2.45 10.13
CA THR A 246 -15.90 2.70 10.43
C THR A 246 -15.00 1.67 9.75
N ILE A 247 -14.04 2.16 8.98
CA ILE A 247 -12.92 1.39 8.42
C ILE A 247 -11.84 1.27 9.49
N TYR A 248 -11.51 0.07 9.92
CA TYR A 248 -10.46 -0.18 10.91
C TYR A 248 -9.12 -0.39 10.22
N ALA A 249 -8.20 0.55 10.43
CA ALA A 249 -6.85 0.46 9.89
C ALA A 249 -5.95 -0.38 10.80
N CYS A 250 -5.17 -1.30 10.20
CA CYS A 250 -4.26 -2.21 10.89
C CYS A 250 -3.04 -2.49 10.02
N ASN A 251 -1.86 -2.10 10.48
CA ASN A 251 -0.63 -2.28 9.70
C ASN A 251 -0.25 -3.75 9.54
N GLU A 252 -0.58 -4.59 10.51
CA GLU A 252 -0.33 -6.04 10.43
C GLU A 252 -1.17 -6.73 9.35
N ASN A 253 -2.29 -6.11 8.95
CA ASN A 253 -3.11 -6.53 7.80
C ASN A 253 -2.95 -5.56 6.64
N THR A 254 -1.74 -5.16 6.34
CA THR A 254 -1.33 -4.21 5.31
C THR A 254 -1.81 -2.78 5.59
N ALA A 255 -3.10 -2.49 5.45
CA ALA A 255 -3.68 -1.19 5.75
C ALA A 255 -5.02 -1.32 6.48
N PHE A 256 -5.90 -2.19 6.01
CA PHE A 256 -7.28 -2.29 6.50
C PHE A 256 -7.60 -3.70 6.97
N LEU A 257 -8.38 -3.79 8.04
CA LEU A 257 -8.74 -5.02 8.71
C LEU A 257 -10.22 -5.37 8.53
N ALA A 258 -11.11 -4.38 8.70
CA ALA A 258 -12.55 -4.56 8.69
C ALA A 258 -13.27 -3.23 8.40
N ILE A 259 -14.52 -3.31 7.94
CA ILE A 259 -15.48 -2.21 8.02
C ILE A 259 -16.55 -2.61 9.02
N ASN A 260 -16.73 -1.80 10.05
CA ASN A 260 -17.53 -2.19 11.21
C ASN A 260 -17.07 -3.57 11.72
N LYS A 261 -17.99 -4.49 11.98
CA LYS A 261 -17.64 -5.86 12.40
C LYS A 261 -17.29 -6.81 11.27
N LYS A 262 -17.48 -6.40 10.02
CA LYS A 262 -17.21 -7.24 8.86
C LYS A 262 -15.73 -7.18 8.46
N PRO A 263 -14.94 -8.26 8.58
CA PRO A 263 -13.57 -8.31 8.06
C PRO A 263 -13.58 -8.03 6.55
N ILE A 264 -12.53 -7.40 6.04
CA ILE A 264 -12.38 -7.25 4.58
C ILE A 264 -12.19 -8.61 3.91
N HIS A 265 -12.43 -8.67 2.61
CA HIS A 265 -12.35 -9.91 1.83
C HIS A 265 -11.03 -10.67 2.07
N LEU A 266 -11.08 -11.99 2.20
CA LEU A 266 -9.96 -12.89 2.50
C LEU A 266 -9.21 -12.55 3.80
N THR A 267 -9.92 -12.10 4.82
CA THR A 267 -9.40 -11.82 6.16
C THR A 267 -10.27 -12.49 7.22
N GLU A 268 -9.64 -13.18 8.16
CA GLU A 268 -10.26 -13.75 9.35
C GLU A 268 -9.70 -13.07 10.61
N ILE A 269 -10.57 -12.74 11.55
CA ILE A 269 -10.23 -12.10 12.82
C ILE A 269 -10.81 -12.94 13.96
N SER A 270 -10.02 -13.18 15.01
CA SER A 270 -10.53 -13.83 16.20
C SER A 270 -11.36 -12.88 17.04
N GLU A 271 -12.66 -13.06 17.14
CA GLU A 271 -13.54 -12.20 17.93
C GLU A 271 -13.41 -12.40 19.45
N ASN A 272 -13.08 -13.64 19.89
CA ASN A 272 -13.16 -14.05 21.30
C ASN A 272 -11.83 -14.43 21.95
N HIS A 273 -10.69 -14.25 21.25
CA HIS A 273 -9.39 -14.62 21.77
C HIS A 273 -8.55 -13.40 22.13
N ARG A 274 -7.94 -13.43 23.30
CA ARG A 274 -6.88 -12.45 23.68
C ARG A 274 -5.58 -13.23 23.91
N PRO A 275 -4.51 -12.93 23.16
CA PRO A 275 -4.35 -11.83 22.19
C PRO A 275 -5.15 -12.04 20.90
N LEU A 276 -5.52 -10.93 20.26
CA LEU A 276 -6.17 -10.94 18.95
C LEU A 276 -5.25 -11.60 17.93
N PHE A 277 -5.79 -12.45 17.06
CA PHE A 277 -5.05 -12.96 15.91
C PHE A 277 -5.76 -12.65 14.59
N ILE A 278 -4.96 -12.54 13.54
CA ILE A 278 -5.40 -12.29 12.17
C ILE A 278 -4.85 -13.39 11.28
N LYS A 279 -5.68 -13.86 10.35
CA LYS A 279 -5.29 -14.68 9.20
C LYS A 279 -5.81 -14.04 7.94
N GLY A 280 -5.13 -14.23 6.84
CA GLY A 280 -5.63 -13.78 5.54
C GLY A 280 -4.55 -13.29 4.60
N HIS A 281 -4.96 -13.14 3.36
CA HIS A 281 -4.07 -12.79 2.26
C HIS A 281 -3.47 -11.37 2.41
N SER A 282 -4.13 -10.50 3.16
CA SER A 282 -3.63 -9.14 3.48
C SER A 282 -2.63 -9.10 4.64
N VAL A 283 -2.40 -10.22 5.34
CA VAL A 283 -1.40 -10.28 6.42
C VAL A 283 -0.02 -9.98 5.85
N MET A 284 0.71 -9.07 6.49
CA MET A 284 2.03 -8.59 6.05
C MET A 284 3.07 -9.72 5.88
N MET A 285 4.17 -9.44 5.18
CA MET A 285 5.31 -10.36 5.03
C MET A 285 6.08 -10.61 6.33
N GLY A 286 5.89 -9.77 7.35
CA GLY A 286 6.58 -9.81 8.62
C GLY A 286 7.08 -8.45 9.06
N TYR A 287 7.71 -8.44 10.24
CA TYR A 287 8.46 -7.28 10.71
C TYR A 287 9.88 -7.32 10.15
N LEU A 288 10.52 -6.14 10.03
CA LEU A 288 11.97 -6.06 9.74
C LEU A 288 12.81 -6.77 10.81
N ASP A 289 12.30 -6.78 12.04
CA ASP A 289 12.86 -7.56 13.15
C ASP A 289 12.37 -9.01 13.08
N GLU A 290 13.28 -9.91 12.74
CA GLU A 290 12.99 -11.35 12.62
C GLU A 290 12.59 -11.98 13.96
N GLU A 291 13.15 -11.53 15.08
CA GLU A 291 12.78 -12.03 16.41
C GLU A 291 11.33 -11.66 16.74
N ARG A 292 10.92 -10.43 16.42
CA ARG A 292 9.54 -9.99 16.55
C ARG A 292 8.59 -10.80 15.68
N SER A 293 8.98 -11.06 14.43
CA SER A 293 8.21 -11.93 13.53
C SER A 293 8.06 -13.34 14.08
N ASN A 294 9.14 -13.91 14.60
CA ASN A 294 9.12 -15.25 15.23
C ASN A 294 8.16 -15.35 16.42
N LYS A 295 8.05 -14.28 17.22
CA LYS A 295 7.12 -14.20 18.36
C LYS A 295 5.67 -14.00 17.93
N ALA A 296 5.44 -13.30 16.84
CA ALA A 296 4.10 -12.92 16.38
C ALA A 296 3.43 -13.99 15.53
N TYR A 297 4.16 -14.66 14.64
CA TYR A 297 3.63 -15.72 13.77
C TYR A 297 3.67 -17.08 14.45
N LYS A 298 2.52 -17.58 14.87
CA LYS A 298 2.36 -18.89 15.51
C LYS A 298 0.96 -19.44 15.28
N ASN A 299 0.79 -20.77 15.40
CA ASN A 299 -0.50 -21.42 15.24
C ASN A 299 -1.22 -21.05 13.94
N ASN A 300 -0.47 -20.92 12.82
CA ASN A 300 -0.99 -20.53 11.50
C ASN A 300 -1.73 -19.18 11.49
N ALA A 301 -1.35 -18.24 12.35
CA ALA A 301 -1.93 -16.92 12.43
C ALA A 301 -0.89 -15.88 12.87
N LEU A 302 -1.16 -14.60 12.60
CA LEU A 302 -0.42 -13.49 13.15
C LEU A 302 -1.10 -13.02 14.44
N TYR A 303 -0.40 -13.12 15.56
CA TYR A 303 -0.86 -12.65 16.86
C TYR A 303 -0.38 -11.23 17.10
N ILE A 304 -1.31 -10.35 17.37
CA ILE A 304 -1.02 -8.94 17.64
C ILE A 304 -0.99 -8.74 19.16
N ALA A 305 0.19 -8.41 19.68
CA ALA A 305 0.31 -8.01 21.07
C ALA A 305 -0.51 -6.73 21.33
N LYS A 306 -1.13 -6.60 22.50
CA LYS A 306 -1.77 -5.33 22.91
C LYS A 306 -0.74 -4.19 22.77
N ILE A 307 -1.09 -3.19 21.99
CA ILE A 307 -0.46 -1.87 22.04
C ILE A 307 -0.97 -1.13 23.26
#